data_41b4f10941ae6d0fd5080bcde951061c
#
_entry.id   41b4f10941ae6d0fd5080bcde951061c
#
_cell.length_a   1.000
_cell.length_b   1.000
_cell.length_c   1.000
_cell.angle_alpha   90.00
_cell.angle_beta   90.00
_cell.angle_gamma   90.00
#
_symmetry.space_group_name_H-M   'P 1'
#
loop_
_entity.id
_entity.type
_entity.pdbx_description
1 polymer ?
#
loop_
_entity_poly.entity_id
_entity_poly.type
_entity_poly.pdbx_seq_one_letter_code
_entity_poly.pdbx_strand_id
1 'polypeptide(L)'
;MLKPSTPAPDFTATLDDGSTFRLADCRGRKNVVLYFYPKDFTPGCTAEACSFRDNYGAIAAYDAIIIGVSGDPADRHAAFRETHALPFPLIADPDGKLRELYDARGWIPWMPPRVTYVIDKEGIIRAAMRHDFRVTAHVPEVLEALARFAPRTGPDAPAATVSG
;
A
#
# COMPACT_ATOMS: atom_id res chain seq x y z
N MET A 1 10.70 9.74 -5.81
CA MET A 1 10.18 8.91 -4.70
C MET A 1 10.47 9.60 -3.39
N LEU A 2 9.45 9.73 -2.53
CA LEU A 2 9.61 10.33 -1.20
C LEU A 2 10.55 9.50 -0.32
N LYS A 3 11.23 10.17 0.61
CA LYS A 3 12.27 9.51 1.42
C LYS A 3 11.71 8.97 2.73
N PRO A 4 12.25 7.85 3.24
CA PRO A 4 11.99 7.41 4.61
C PRO A 4 12.32 8.49 5.63
N SER A 5 11.68 8.42 6.80
CA SER A 5 11.78 9.37 7.91
C SER A 5 11.22 10.76 7.61
N THR A 6 10.40 10.89 6.57
CA THR A 6 9.66 12.12 6.27
C THR A 6 8.17 11.90 6.48
N PRO A 7 7.41 12.96 6.82
CA PRO A 7 5.96 12.86 6.92
C PRO A 7 5.33 12.44 5.59
N ALA A 8 4.41 11.48 5.63
CA ALA A 8 3.60 11.13 4.48
C ALA A 8 2.60 12.25 4.20
N PRO A 9 2.50 12.75 2.96
CA PRO A 9 1.50 13.75 2.62
C PRO A 9 0.09 13.23 2.93
N ASP A 10 -0.71 14.03 3.63
CA ASP A 10 -2.10 13.67 3.91
C ASP A 10 -2.94 13.75 2.64
N PHE A 11 -3.94 12.88 2.53
CA PHE A 11 -4.85 12.88 1.38
C PHE A 11 -6.19 12.28 1.74
N THR A 12 -7.17 12.62 0.91
CA THR A 12 -8.50 12.01 0.89
C THR A 12 -8.74 11.47 -0.51
N ALA A 13 -9.24 10.26 -0.63
CA ALA A 13 -9.47 9.61 -1.92
C ALA A 13 -10.73 8.75 -1.91
N THR A 14 -11.25 8.45 -3.11
CA THR A 14 -12.40 7.57 -3.29
C THR A 14 -11.92 6.13 -3.51
N LEU A 15 -12.48 5.19 -2.75
CA LEU A 15 -12.22 3.77 -2.89
C LEU A 15 -13.09 3.14 -3.99
N ASP A 16 -12.75 1.91 -4.35
CA ASP A 16 -13.46 1.13 -5.39
C ASP A 16 -14.94 0.89 -5.10
N ASP A 17 -15.34 0.93 -3.83
CA ASP A 17 -16.74 0.80 -3.41
C ASP A 17 -17.49 2.14 -3.32
N GLY A 18 -16.84 3.24 -3.70
CA GLY A 18 -17.41 4.59 -3.63
C GLY A 18 -17.26 5.28 -2.28
N SER A 19 -16.78 4.59 -1.24
CA SER A 19 -16.51 5.19 0.06
C SER A 19 -15.27 6.09 0.03
N THR A 20 -15.11 6.91 1.06
CA THR A 20 -13.99 7.83 1.20
C THR A 20 -12.94 7.26 2.15
N PHE A 21 -11.69 7.32 1.72
CA PHE A 21 -10.52 7.01 2.55
C PHE A 21 -9.77 8.28 2.89
N ARG A 22 -9.39 8.44 4.16
CA ARG A 22 -8.56 9.55 4.64
C ARG A 22 -7.35 8.97 5.35
N LEU A 23 -6.15 9.35 4.91
CA LEU A 23 -4.92 8.86 5.56
C LEU A 23 -4.86 9.28 7.04
N ALA A 24 -5.29 10.49 7.36
CA ALA A 24 -5.31 10.99 8.74
C ALA A 24 -6.11 10.12 9.71
N ASP A 25 -7.14 9.41 9.23
CA ASP A 25 -7.96 8.53 10.06
C ASP A 25 -7.20 7.28 10.52
N CYS A 26 -6.08 6.97 9.89
CA CYS A 26 -5.22 5.85 10.28
C CYS A 26 -4.25 6.19 11.41
N ARG A 27 -4.06 7.47 11.70
CA ARG A 27 -3.12 7.90 12.76
C ARG A 27 -3.52 7.33 14.11
N GLY A 28 -2.54 6.72 14.79
CA GLY A 28 -2.75 6.05 16.06
C GLY A 28 -3.51 4.74 15.98
N ARG A 29 -3.91 4.30 14.79
CA ARG A 29 -4.75 3.11 14.58
C ARG A 29 -4.09 2.04 13.72
N LYS A 30 -3.64 2.42 12.52
CA LYS A 30 -3.12 1.47 11.52
C LYS A 30 -1.85 1.99 10.88
N ASN A 31 -0.91 1.09 10.63
CA ASN A 31 0.13 1.30 9.65
C ASN A 31 -0.47 1.13 8.26
N VAL A 32 0.08 1.81 7.27
CA VAL A 32 -0.48 1.81 5.91
C VAL A 32 0.59 1.36 4.91
N VAL A 33 0.26 0.35 4.14
CA VAL A 33 1.03 -0.06 2.96
C VAL A 33 0.32 0.50 1.74
N LEU A 34 0.88 1.55 1.17
CA LEU A 34 0.32 2.25 0.02
C LEU A 34 1.16 1.92 -1.21
N TYR A 35 0.61 1.14 -2.16
CA TYR A 35 1.35 0.77 -3.36
C TYR A 35 0.72 1.34 -4.62
N PHE A 36 1.57 1.95 -5.46
CA PHE A 36 1.22 2.51 -6.75
C PHE A 36 1.60 1.53 -7.85
N TYR A 37 0.68 1.23 -8.74
CA TYR A 37 0.89 0.30 -9.85
C TYR A 37 0.30 0.87 -11.16
N PRO A 38 0.76 0.38 -12.34
CA PRO A 38 0.37 0.96 -13.61
C PRO A 38 -1.10 0.78 -13.98
N LYS A 39 -1.63 -0.46 -13.94
CA LYS A 39 -2.95 -0.74 -14.50
C LYS A 39 -3.53 -2.08 -14.05
N ASP A 40 -4.83 -2.10 -13.73
CA ASP A 40 -5.58 -3.32 -13.44
C ASP A 40 -5.55 -4.31 -14.62
N PHE A 41 -5.66 -5.59 -14.30
CA PHE A 41 -5.73 -6.71 -15.27
C PHE A 41 -4.50 -6.88 -16.15
N THR A 42 -3.39 -6.22 -15.89
CA THR A 42 -2.11 -6.52 -16.52
C THR A 42 -1.42 -7.66 -15.75
N PRO A 43 -0.60 -8.51 -16.43
CA PRO A 43 0.03 -9.67 -15.78
C PRO A 43 0.88 -9.29 -14.57
N GLY A 44 1.70 -8.25 -14.67
CA GLY A 44 2.56 -7.80 -13.57
C GLY A 44 1.77 -7.22 -12.39
N CYS A 45 0.75 -6.40 -12.66
CA CYS A 45 -0.09 -5.82 -11.61
C CYS A 45 -0.96 -6.88 -10.94
N THR A 46 -1.45 -7.86 -11.69
CA THR A 46 -2.18 -9.00 -11.15
C THR A 46 -1.29 -9.83 -10.22
N ALA A 47 -0.06 -10.13 -10.65
CA ALA A 47 0.91 -10.87 -9.83
C ALA A 47 1.26 -10.13 -8.54
N GLU A 48 1.46 -8.82 -8.60
CA GLU A 48 1.72 -7.97 -7.43
C GLU A 48 0.55 -7.96 -6.45
N ALA A 49 -0.67 -7.71 -6.95
CA ALA A 49 -1.88 -7.71 -6.13
C ALA A 49 -2.12 -9.07 -5.47
N CYS A 50 -1.96 -10.16 -6.20
CA CYS A 50 -2.10 -11.52 -5.65
C CYS A 50 -1.02 -11.83 -4.62
N SER A 51 0.20 -11.33 -4.80
CA SER A 51 1.27 -11.46 -3.79
C SER A 51 0.89 -10.76 -2.48
N PHE A 52 0.35 -9.55 -2.55
CA PHE A 52 -0.18 -8.86 -1.37
C PHE A 52 -1.35 -9.60 -0.74
N ARG A 53 -2.29 -10.11 -1.57
CA ARG A 53 -3.41 -10.92 -1.08
C ARG A 53 -2.94 -12.14 -0.32
N ASP A 54 -2.00 -12.91 -0.88
CA ASP A 54 -1.52 -14.16 -0.29
C ASP A 54 -0.74 -13.93 1.01
N ASN A 55 -0.25 -12.71 1.23
CA ASN A 55 0.47 -12.31 2.44
C ASN A 55 -0.31 -11.32 3.31
N TYR A 56 -1.59 -11.14 3.03
CA TYR A 56 -2.43 -10.18 3.76
C TYR A 56 -2.44 -10.41 5.26
N GLY A 57 -2.60 -11.67 5.70
CA GLY A 57 -2.61 -12.01 7.12
C GLY A 57 -1.29 -11.68 7.82
N ALA A 58 -0.16 -11.94 7.17
CA ALA A 58 1.15 -11.62 7.71
C ALA A 58 1.36 -10.10 7.85
N ILE A 59 0.86 -9.32 6.90
CA ILE A 59 0.92 -7.85 6.94
C ILE A 59 -0.05 -7.31 8.00
N ALA A 60 -1.28 -7.82 8.05
CA ALA A 60 -2.28 -7.41 9.02
C ALA A 60 -1.86 -7.70 10.48
N ALA A 61 -1.02 -8.71 10.69
CA ALA A 61 -0.45 -9.03 12.02
C ALA A 61 0.41 -7.88 12.59
N TYR A 62 0.88 -6.96 11.75
CA TYR A 62 1.58 -5.74 12.17
C TYR A 62 0.65 -4.53 12.32
N ASP A 63 -0.65 -4.77 12.44
CA ASP A 63 -1.65 -3.71 12.52
C ASP A 63 -1.59 -2.78 11.29
N ALA A 64 -1.41 -3.37 10.12
CA ALA A 64 -1.25 -2.68 8.86
C ALA A 64 -2.40 -2.99 7.89
N ILE A 65 -2.80 -1.99 7.13
CA ILE A 65 -3.72 -2.13 6.01
C ILE A 65 -2.97 -1.93 4.69
N ILE A 66 -3.49 -2.55 3.63
CA ILE A 66 -2.95 -2.41 2.28
C ILE A 66 -3.92 -1.59 1.44
N ILE A 67 -3.40 -0.67 0.65
CA ILE A 67 -4.19 0.11 -0.31
C ILE A 67 -3.41 0.20 -1.61
N GLY A 68 -4.03 -0.24 -2.70
CA GLY A 68 -3.48 -0.10 -4.04
C GLY A 68 -3.99 1.16 -4.73
N VAL A 69 -3.17 1.78 -5.56
CA VAL A 69 -3.48 3.01 -6.29
C VAL A 69 -3.10 2.88 -7.75
N SER A 70 -4.03 3.11 -8.65
CA SER A 70 -3.74 3.28 -10.08
C SER A 70 -4.68 4.29 -10.72
N GLY A 71 -4.41 4.62 -11.98
CA GLY A 71 -5.26 5.54 -12.75
C GLY A 71 -6.55 4.94 -13.28
N ASP A 72 -6.83 3.65 -13.00
CA ASP A 72 -8.07 3.03 -13.45
C ASP A 72 -9.29 3.60 -12.70
N PRO A 73 -10.47 3.61 -13.34
CA PRO A 73 -11.69 4.06 -12.69
C PRO A 73 -12.18 3.07 -11.62
N ALA A 74 -13.03 3.55 -10.71
CA ALA A 74 -13.50 2.78 -9.56
C ALA A 74 -14.22 1.48 -9.96
N ASP A 75 -15.01 1.49 -11.03
CA ASP A 75 -15.71 0.28 -11.52
C ASP A 75 -14.74 -0.80 -12.00
N ARG A 76 -13.66 -0.41 -12.67
CA ARG A 76 -12.61 -1.34 -13.09
C ARG A 76 -11.85 -1.89 -11.88
N HIS A 77 -11.56 -1.07 -10.90
CA HIS A 77 -10.97 -1.50 -9.62
C HIS A 77 -11.87 -2.49 -8.89
N ALA A 78 -13.18 -2.23 -8.83
CA ALA A 78 -14.12 -3.13 -8.21
C ALA A 78 -14.14 -4.51 -8.89
N ALA A 79 -14.13 -4.53 -10.22
CA ALA A 79 -14.05 -5.77 -11.00
C ALA A 79 -12.72 -6.52 -10.77
N PHE A 80 -11.61 -5.80 -10.73
CA PHE A 80 -10.28 -6.37 -10.46
C PHE A 80 -10.20 -6.97 -9.06
N ARG A 81 -10.69 -6.25 -8.07
CA ARG A 81 -10.75 -6.70 -6.69
C ARG A 81 -11.61 -7.97 -6.53
N GLU A 82 -12.78 -8.00 -7.15
CA GLU A 82 -13.68 -9.15 -7.13
C GLU A 82 -13.06 -10.36 -7.82
N THR A 83 -12.54 -10.17 -9.04
CA THR A 83 -11.96 -11.24 -9.86
C THR A 83 -10.82 -11.96 -9.13
N HIS A 84 -9.99 -11.23 -8.41
CA HIS A 84 -8.82 -11.78 -7.72
C HIS A 84 -9.01 -11.94 -6.21
N ALA A 85 -10.23 -11.71 -5.70
CA ALA A 85 -10.57 -11.81 -4.28
C ALA A 85 -9.58 -11.02 -3.39
N LEU A 86 -9.30 -9.77 -3.76
CA LEU A 86 -8.39 -8.93 -3.00
C LEU A 86 -9.06 -8.46 -1.70
N PRO A 87 -8.47 -8.72 -0.52
CA PRO A 87 -9.05 -8.35 0.77
C PRO A 87 -8.81 -6.88 1.16
N PHE A 88 -8.26 -6.09 0.26
CA PHE A 88 -7.91 -4.69 0.49
C PHE A 88 -8.52 -3.77 -0.57
N PRO A 89 -8.79 -2.51 -0.24
CA PRO A 89 -9.39 -1.56 -1.17
C PRO A 89 -8.37 -1.01 -2.18
N LEU A 90 -8.91 -0.48 -3.27
CA LEU A 90 -8.15 0.19 -4.33
C LEU A 90 -8.63 1.63 -4.47
N ILE A 91 -7.70 2.54 -4.72
CA ILE A 91 -7.98 3.96 -4.95
C ILE A 91 -7.92 4.25 -6.45
N ALA A 92 -8.97 4.89 -6.96
CA ALA A 92 -8.98 5.45 -8.30
C ALA A 92 -8.29 6.81 -8.31
N ASP A 93 -7.24 6.94 -9.10
CA ASP A 93 -6.45 8.17 -9.25
C ASP A 93 -6.33 8.54 -10.75
N PRO A 94 -7.47 8.80 -11.43
CA PRO A 94 -7.46 9.00 -12.88
C PRO A 94 -6.66 10.24 -13.31
N ASP A 95 -6.63 11.28 -12.50
CA ASP A 95 -5.87 12.50 -12.77
C ASP A 95 -4.39 12.39 -12.39
N GLY A 96 -3.99 11.30 -11.72
CA GLY A 96 -2.62 11.11 -11.24
C GLY A 96 -2.21 12.05 -10.12
N LYS A 97 -3.17 12.69 -9.45
CA LYS A 97 -2.88 13.67 -8.38
C LYS A 97 -2.22 13.03 -7.17
N LEU A 98 -2.73 11.87 -6.75
CA LEU A 98 -2.15 11.14 -5.62
C LEU A 98 -0.75 10.61 -5.98
N ARG A 99 -0.61 10.09 -7.18
CA ARG A 99 0.68 9.64 -7.71
C ARG A 99 1.70 10.78 -7.76
N GLU A 100 1.27 11.98 -8.14
CA GLU A 100 2.12 13.17 -8.10
C GLU A 100 2.51 13.57 -6.69
N LEU A 101 1.53 13.62 -5.79
CA LEU A 101 1.73 13.97 -4.38
C LEU A 101 2.77 13.07 -3.69
N TYR A 102 2.78 11.79 -4.04
CA TYR A 102 3.71 10.80 -3.49
C TYR A 102 4.97 10.59 -4.33
N ASP A 103 5.21 11.46 -5.31
CA ASP A 103 6.37 11.37 -6.20
C ASP A 103 6.54 9.95 -6.79
N ALA A 104 5.43 9.34 -7.17
CA ALA A 104 5.37 8.02 -7.78
C ALA A 104 5.15 8.10 -9.30
N ARG A 105 5.47 9.22 -9.92
CA ARG A 105 5.49 9.39 -11.37
C ARG A 105 6.81 8.92 -11.94
N GLY A 106 6.73 8.22 -13.08
CA GLY A 106 7.90 7.95 -13.89
C GLY A 106 8.09 9.03 -14.96
N TRP A 107 9.22 9.02 -15.60
CA TRP A 107 9.52 9.86 -16.75
C TRP A 107 8.96 9.28 -18.06
N ILE A 108 8.46 8.04 -18.03
CA ILE A 108 7.76 7.42 -19.16
C ILE A 108 6.25 7.53 -18.89
N PRO A 109 5.51 8.39 -19.63
CA PRO A 109 4.10 8.67 -19.32
C PRO A 109 3.17 7.46 -19.40
N TRP A 110 3.44 6.50 -20.32
CA TRP A 110 2.58 5.32 -20.51
C TRP A 110 2.96 4.13 -19.63
N MET A 111 4.04 4.24 -18.87
CA MET A 111 4.48 3.17 -17.96
C MET A 111 4.86 3.76 -16.59
N PRO A 112 3.85 4.07 -15.76
CA PRO A 112 4.12 4.56 -14.41
C PRO A 112 4.91 3.53 -13.60
N PRO A 113 5.81 3.98 -12.72
CA PRO A 113 6.58 3.08 -11.89
C PRO A 113 5.72 2.37 -10.84
N ARG A 114 6.23 1.23 -10.34
CA ARG A 114 5.69 0.53 -9.19
C ARG A 114 6.43 1.00 -7.94
N VAL A 115 5.73 1.73 -7.09
CA VAL A 115 6.29 2.30 -5.86
C VAL A 115 5.42 1.89 -4.70
N THR A 116 6.04 1.42 -3.62
CA THR A 116 5.34 1.09 -2.39
C THR A 116 5.92 1.89 -1.23
N TYR A 117 5.04 2.47 -0.43
CA TYR A 117 5.38 3.16 0.80
C TYR A 117 4.82 2.41 2.00
N VAL A 118 5.61 2.31 3.06
CA VAL A 118 5.14 1.85 4.36
C VAL A 118 5.10 3.05 5.29
N ILE A 119 3.90 3.38 5.77
CA ILE A 119 3.62 4.56 6.60
C ILE A 119 3.21 4.06 7.98
N ASP A 120 3.84 4.60 9.03
CA ASP A 120 3.51 4.19 10.39
C ASP A 120 2.29 4.91 10.95
N LYS A 121 1.88 4.54 12.18
CA LYS A 121 0.73 5.14 12.87
C LYS A 121 0.90 6.62 13.19
N GLU A 122 2.12 7.14 13.13
CA GLU A 122 2.41 8.57 13.33
C GLU A 122 2.35 9.34 12.01
N GLY A 123 2.10 8.66 10.89
CA GLY A 123 2.06 9.28 9.57
C GLY A 123 3.44 9.51 8.96
N ILE A 124 4.45 8.78 9.44
CA ILE A 124 5.82 8.89 8.93
C ILE A 124 6.12 7.74 7.97
N ILE A 125 6.73 8.05 6.83
CA ILE A 125 7.21 7.04 5.88
C ILE A 125 8.39 6.29 6.52
N ARG A 126 8.22 4.99 6.70
CA ARG A 126 9.28 4.13 7.27
C ARG A 126 10.06 3.37 6.20
N ALA A 127 9.44 3.13 5.05
CA ALA A 127 10.11 2.53 3.91
C ALA A 127 9.50 3.03 2.61
N ALA A 128 10.33 3.10 1.59
CA ALA A 128 9.93 3.41 0.22
C ALA A 128 10.71 2.49 -0.71
N MET A 129 10.03 1.81 -1.61
CA MET A 129 10.65 0.85 -2.51
C MET A 129 10.08 0.94 -3.92
N ARG A 130 10.91 0.66 -4.90
CA ARG A 130 10.53 0.65 -6.31
C ARG A 130 11.09 -0.59 -6.98
N HIS A 131 10.19 -1.40 -7.53
CA HIS A 131 10.53 -2.58 -8.33
C HIS A 131 9.61 -2.67 -9.53
N ASP A 132 10.04 -2.15 -10.66
CA ASP A 132 9.20 -2.08 -11.86
C ASP A 132 9.02 -3.44 -12.54
N PHE A 133 10.00 -4.33 -12.43
CA PHE A 133 10.00 -5.65 -13.07
C PHE A 133 9.93 -6.82 -12.09
N ARG A 134 10.50 -6.66 -10.90
CA ARG A 134 10.46 -7.67 -9.84
C ARG A 134 9.25 -7.44 -8.94
N VAL A 135 8.07 -7.61 -9.51
CA VAL A 135 6.79 -7.22 -8.88
C VAL A 135 6.54 -7.89 -7.52
N THR A 136 7.02 -9.12 -7.34
CA THR A 136 6.84 -9.85 -6.07
C THR A 136 7.86 -9.47 -4.99
N ALA A 137 8.86 -8.64 -5.31
CA ALA A 137 9.87 -8.18 -4.33
C ALA A 137 9.29 -7.19 -3.32
N HIS A 138 8.18 -6.52 -3.63
CA HIS A 138 7.55 -5.56 -2.73
C HIS A 138 7.11 -6.17 -1.40
N VAL A 139 6.48 -7.34 -1.43
CA VAL A 139 5.91 -7.96 -0.22
C VAL A 139 6.98 -8.33 0.82
N PRO A 140 8.07 -9.03 0.47
CA PRO A 140 9.14 -9.30 1.44
C PRO A 140 9.73 -8.05 2.06
N GLU A 141 9.95 -7.00 1.27
CA GLU A 141 10.48 -5.73 1.76
C GLU A 141 9.50 -4.99 2.66
N VAL A 142 8.20 -5.07 2.37
CA VAL A 142 7.15 -4.52 3.25
C VAL A 142 7.15 -5.23 4.60
N LEU A 143 7.19 -6.56 4.60
CA LEU A 143 7.23 -7.34 5.84
C LEU A 143 8.48 -7.05 6.66
N GLU A 144 9.64 -6.95 6.01
CA GLU A 144 10.89 -6.57 6.67
C GLU A 144 10.80 -5.17 7.29
N ALA A 145 10.26 -4.20 6.57
CA ALA A 145 10.07 -2.84 7.07
C ALA A 145 9.14 -2.80 8.28
N LEU A 146 8.00 -3.49 8.22
CA LEU A 146 7.04 -3.58 9.34
C LEU A 146 7.68 -4.23 10.56
N ALA A 147 8.46 -5.29 10.38
CA ALA A 147 9.13 -5.99 11.46
C ALA A 147 10.13 -5.10 12.22
N ARG A 148 10.67 -4.06 11.58
CA ARG A 148 11.64 -3.16 12.21
C ARG A 148 11.02 -2.18 13.20
N PHE A 149 9.78 -1.74 12.97
CA PHE A 149 9.18 -0.67 13.77
C PHE A 149 7.83 -1.01 14.39
N ALA A 150 7.12 -2.02 13.88
CA ALA A 150 5.77 -2.34 14.30
C ALA A 150 5.73 -3.62 15.14
N PRO A 151 5.04 -3.64 16.30
CA PRO A 151 4.81 -4.88 17.03
C PRO A 151 3.79 -5.74 16.29
N ARG A 152 4.04 -7.06 16.25
CA ARG A 152 3.06 -8.00 15.74
C ARG A 152 1.91 -8.16 16.74
N THR A 153 0.69 -8.18 16.22
CA THR A 153 -0.53 -8.45 16.98
C THR A 153 -1.11 -9.80 16.54
N GLY A 154 -1.78 -10.49 17.43
CA GLY A 154 -2.40 -11.78 17.15
C GLY A 154 -1.91 -12.90 18.06
N PRO A 155 -2.45 -14.14 17.92
CA PRO A 155 -2.17 -15.23 18.85
C PRO A 155 -0.71 -15.70 18.87
N ASP A 156 0.04 -15.47 17.80
CA ASP A 156 1.46 -15.81 17.67
C ASP A 156 2.40 -14.62 17.94
N ALA A 157 1.85 -13.50 18.42
CA ALA A 157 2.66 -12.34 18.73
C ALA A 157 3.59 -12.65 19.92
N PRO A 158 4.90 -12.26 19.88
CA PRO A 158 5.74 -12.39 21.05
C PRO A 158 5.15 -11.55 22.18
N ALA A 159 5.21 -12.08 23.41
CA ALA A 159 4.77 -11.34 24.59
C ALA A 159 5.48 -9.98 24.62
N ALA A 160 4.69 -8.90 24.83
CA ALA A 160 5.27 -7.58 24.98
C ALA A 160 6.25 -7.63 26.16
N THR A 161 7.54 -7.48 25.90
CA THR A 161 8.53 -7.25 26.95
C THR A 161 8.27 -5.84 27.48
N VAL A 162 7.61 -5.79 28.61
CA VAL A 162 7.54 -4.57 29.38
C VAL A 162 8.95 -4.35 29.95
N SER A 163 9.75 -3.56 29.26
CA SER A 163 10.95 -3.01 29.86
C SER A 163 10.49 -1.99 30.88
N GLY A 164 10.56 -2.38 32.14
CA GLY A 164 10.32 -1.46 33.26
C GLY A 164 11.35 -0.34 33.28
#